data_c398f5ff28500cfaff44415ecd1a0a24
#
_entry.id   c398f5ff28500cfaff44415ecd1a0a24
#
_cell.length_a   1.000
_cell.length_b   1.000
_cell.length_c   1.000
_cell.angle_alpha   90.00
_cell.angle_beta   90.00
_cell.angle_gamma   90.00
#
_symmetry.space_group_name_H-M   'P 1'
#
loop_
_entity.id
_entity.type
_entity.pdbx_description
1 polymer ?
#
loop_
_entity_poly.entity_id
_entity_poly.type
_entity_poly.pdbx_seq_one_letter_code
_entity_poly.pdbx_strand_id
1 'polypeptide(L)'
;MTSATFPTAARLHRPTEFSAALSGRRVARGVYFVLTAKVVTLSEPTGASPPIARLGLIMAKRFAHHAATRNALKRVVREAFRSCRLSLPAADYVVRLNKRIESVSLTALKQAARQEADAHFVKASQC
;
A
#
# COMPACT_ATOMS: atom_id res chain seq x y z
N MET A 1 -0.48 22.42 12.09
CA MET A 1 -0.03 21.21 11.38
C MET A 1 -1.20 20.55 10.69
N THR A 2 -1.11 20.44 9.39
CA THR A 2 -2.10 19.71 8.63
C THR A 2 -1.83 18.23 8.78
N SER A 3 -2.77 17.49 9.36
CA SER A 3 -2.69 16.05 9.41
C SER A 3 -2.84 15.49 8.00
N ALA A 4 -2.03 14.49 7.66
CA ALA A 4 -2.16 13.80 6.38
C ALA A 4 -3.50 13.08 6.34
N THR A 5 -4.19 13.18 5.22
CA THR A 5 -5.43 12.45 4.96
C THR A 5 -5.18 11.40 3.89
N PHE A 6 -6.16 10.57 3.63
CA PHE A 6 -6.08 9.60 2.53
C PHE A 6 -7.19 9.87 1.53
N PRO A 7 -7.02 10.90 0.70
CA PRO A 7 -8.04 11.30 -0.26
C PRO A 7 -8.20 10.26 -1.38
N THR A 8 -9.33 10.33 -2.07
CA THR A 8 -9.63 9.46 -3.21
C THR A 8 -8.53 9.52 -4.28
N ALA A 9 -7.96 10.71 -4.51
CA ALA A 9 -6.89 10.88 -5.49
C ALA A 9 -5.62 10.10 -5.14
N ALA A 10 -5.42 9.75 -3.86
CA ALA A 10 -4.26 8.98 -3.42
C ALA A 10 -4.52 7.47 -3.43
N ARG A 11 -5.60 7.02 -4.05
CA ARG A 11 -5.97 5.60 -4.14
C ARG A 11 -5.98 5.14 -5.59
N LEU A 12 -5.52 3.91 -5.82
CA LEU A 12 -5.69 3.26 -7.12
C LEU A 12 -7.10 2.69 -7.20
N HIS A 13 -7.76 2.86 -8.33
CA HIS A 13 -9.16 2.46 -8.49
C HIS A 13 -9.40 1.43 -9.59
N ARG A 14 -8.67 1.53 -10.71
CA ARG A 14 -8.94 0.74 -11.91
C ARG A 14 -8.01 -0.48 -11.98
N PRO A 15 -8.48 -1.62 -12.50
CA PRO A 15 -7.62 -2.79 -12.70
C PRO A 15 -6.36 -2.47 -13.51
N THR A 16 -6.46 -1.59 -14.49
CA THR A 16 -5.32 -1.18 -15.31
C THR A 16 -4.26 -0.44 -14.49
N GLU A 17 -4.70 0.35 -13.50
CA GLU A 17 -3.79 1.04 -12.60
C GLU A 17 -3.01 0.06 -11.74
N PHE A 18 -3.69 -0.96 -11.21
CA PHE A 18 -3.04 -2.01 -10.42
C PHE A 18 -2.06 -2.81 -11.26
N SER A 19 -2.44 -3.21 -12.47
CA SER A 19 -1.57 -3.97 -13.37
C SER A 19 -0.31 -3.17 -13.71
N ALA A 20 -0.47 -1.89 -14.01
CA ALA A 20 0.66 -1.01 -14.32
C ALA A 20 1.58 -0.88 -13.12
N ALA A 21 1.03 -0.68 -11.92
CA ALA A 21 1.84 -0.54 -10.70
C ALA A 21 2.58 -1.83 -10.36
N LEU A 22 1.97 -2.99 -10.59
CA LEU A 22 2.59 -4.29 -10.34
C LEU A 22 3.76 -4.57 -11.29
N SER A 23 3.81 -3.92 -12.44
CA SER A 23 4.94 -4.05 -13.37
C SER A 23 6.17 -3.25 -12.91
N GLY A 24 6.03 -2.47 -11.85
CA GLY A 24 7.12 -1.71 -11.28
C GLY A 24 8.09 -2.55 -10.47
N ARG A 25 8.92 -1.88 -9.69
CA ARG A 25 9.95 -2.52 -8.89
C ARG A 25 9.40 -2.98 -7.55
N ARG A 26 9.81 -4.19 -7.13
CA ARG A 26 9.53 -4.65 -5.77
C ARG A 26 10.43 -3.87 -4.80
N VAL A 27 9.81 -3.13 -3.89
CA VAL A 27 10.51 -2.31 -2.90
C VAL A 27 10.86 -3.12 -1.67
N ALA A 28 9.93 -3.91 -1.18
CA ALA A 28 10.10 -4.67 0.04
C ALA A 28 9.23 -5.92 0.03
N ARG A 29 9.74 -6.96 0.66
CA ARG A 29 9.00 -8.20 0.88
C ARG A 29 9.18 -8.62 2.33
N GLY A 30 8.07 -8.83 3.04
CA GLY A 30 8.09 -9.26 4.42
C GLY A 30 7.30 -10.54 4.63
N VAL A 31 6.95 -10.78 5.88
CA VAL A 31 6.20 -11.98 6.28
C VAL A 31 4.79 -11.96 5.66
N TYR A 32 4.13 -10.79 5.70
CA TYR A 32 2.74 -10.68 5.24
C TYR A 32 2.61 -10.01 3.89
N PHE A 33 3.39 -8.98 3.60
CA PHE A 33 3.16 -8.09 2.47
C PHE A 33 4.34 -8.01 1.52
N VAL A 34 4.01 -7.80 0.26
CA VAL A 34 4.99 -7.36 -0.76
C VAL A 34 4.58 -5.96 -1.20
N LEU A 35 5.51 -5.03 -1.12
CA LEU A 35 5.33 -3.66 -1.60
C LEU A 35 6.01 -3.51 -2.95
N THR A 36 5.23 -3.12 -3.96
CA THR A 36 5.71 -2.83 -5.30
C THR A 36 5.46 -1.35 -5.60
N ALA A 37 6.39 -0.69 -6.26
CA ALA A 37 6.25 0.70 -6.62
C ALA A 37 6.61 0.92 -8.08
N LYS A 38 5.83 1.74 -8.76
CA LYS A 38 6.12 2.21 -10.11
C LYS A 38 6.16 3.72 -10.10
N VAL A 39 7.31 4.29 -10.44
CA VAL A 39 7.49 5.74 -10.48
C VAL A 39 6.60 6.33 -11.57
N VAL A 40 5.88 7.38 -11.22
CA VAL A 40 5.06 8.12 -12.18
C VAL A 40 5.98 9.04 -12.96
N THR A 41 6.04 8.83 -14.28
CA THR A 41 6.86 9.69 -15.14
C THR A 41 6.09 10.97 -15.46
N LEU A 42 6.80 12.09 -15.39
CA LEU A 42 6.23 13.40 -15.68
C LEU A 42 5.89 13.63 -17.16
N SER A 43 6.13 12.63 -18.00
CA SER A 43 5.96 12.74 -19.44
C SER A 43 4.51 12.65 -19.91
N GLU A 44 3.59 12.34 -19.03
CA GLU A 44 2.17 12.33 -19.39
C GLU A 44 1.53 13.67 -19.04
N PRO A 45 1.04 14.42 -20.02
CA PRO A 45 0.35 15.67 -19.76
C PRO A 45 -1.04 15.38 -19.19
N THR A 46 -1.08 14.88 -17.98
CA THR A 46 -2.35 14.63 -17.31
C THR A 46 -2.72 15.84 -16.48
N GLY A 47 -3.38 16.79 -17.07
CA GLY A 47 -4.02 17.85 -16.34
C GLY A 47 -3.13 18.57 -15.33
N ALA A 48 -3.73 19.42 -14.53
CA ALA A 48 -3.05 20.39 -13.69
C ALA A 48 -2.54 19.86 -12.34
N SER A 49 -2.69 18.59 -12.05
CA SER A 49 -2.33 18.07 -10.72
C SER A 49 -0.89 17.52 -10.69
N PRO A 50 -0.10 17.93 -9.70
CA PRO A 50 1.23 17.35 -9.54
C PRO A 50 1.12 15.86 -9.21
N PRO A 51 2.12 15.05 -9.58
CA PRO A 51 2.12 13.64 -9.22
C PRO A 51 2.18 13.46 -7.71
N ILE A 52 1.42 12.52 -7.19
CA ILE A 52 1.40 12.18 -5.76
C ILE A 52 1.58 10.69 -5.58
N ALA A 53 1.95 10.28 -4.36
CA ALA A 53 1.97 8.88 -4.00
C ALA A 53 0.55 8.33 -3.96
N ARG A 54 0.31 7.21 -4.63
CA ARG A 54 -1.00 6.54 -4.64
C ARG A 54 -0.86 5.12 -4.15
N LEU A 55 -1.89 4.61 -3.48
CA LEU A 55 -1.88 3.28 -2.87
C LEU A 55 -2.99 2.40 -3.43
N GLY A 56 -2.63 1.18 -3.79
CA GLY A 56 -3.56 0.10 -4.07
C GLY A 56 -3.32 -1.09 -3.15
N LEU A 57 -4.38 -1.80 -2.80
CA LEU A 57 -4.31 -2.95 -1.90
C LEU A 57 -4.86 -4.19 -2.59
N ILE A 58 -4.14 -5.29 -2.49
CA ILE A 58 -4.60 -6.59 -2.98
C ILE A 58 -4.53 -7.58 -1.83
N MET A 59 -5.70 -7.90 -1.26
CA MET A 59 -5.83 -8.84 -0.16
C MET A 59 -6.64 -10.04 -0.64
N ALA A 60 -5.98 -11.00 -1.27
CA ALA A 60 -6.65 -12.14 -1.89
C ALA A 60 -7.36 -13.02 -0.86
N LYS A 61 -8.57 -13.49 -1.19
CA LYS A 61 -9.36 -14.37 -0.31
C LYS A 61 -8.62 -15.65 0.03
N ARG A 62 -7.84 -16.19 -0.90
CA ARG A 62 -7.07 -17.42 -0.67
C ARG A 62 -6.06 -17.28 0.46
N PHE A 63 -5.61 -16.05 0.75
CA PHE A 63 -4.66 -15.79 1.81
C PHE A 63 -5.33 -15.30 3.09
N ALA A 64 -6.47 -14.63 2.98
CA ALA A 64 -7.23 -14.14 4.14
C ALA A 64 -8.71 -14.45 3.90
N HIS A 65 -9.12 -15.63 4.36
CA HIS A 65 -10.45 -16.18 4.09
C HIS A 65 -11.59 -15.34 4.63
N HIS A 66 -11.42 -14.80 5.83
CA HIS A 66 -12.48 -14.01 6.47
C HIS A 66 -12.44 -12.56 6.04
N ALA A 67 -13.60 -12.01 5.68
CA ALA A 67 -13.73 -10.61 5.28
C ALA A 67 -13.26 -9.66 6.38
N ALA A 68 -13.55 -9.98 7.64
CA ALA A 68 -13.12 -9.17 8.78
C ALA A 68 -11.59 -9.05 8.84
N THR A 69 -10.88 -10.14 8.59
CA THR A 69 -9.41 -10.16 8.55
C THR A 69 -8.88 -9.30 7.41
N ARG A 70 -9.46 -9.46 6.21
CA ARG A 70 -9.04 -8.65 5.07
C ARG A 70 -9.27 -7.16 5.31
N ASN A 71 -10.41 -6.81 5.87
CA ASN A 71 -10.73 -5.41 6.17
C ASN A 71 -9.80 -4.83 7.21
N ALA A 72 -9.45 -5.61 8.23
CA ALA A 72 -8.51 -5.19 9.26
C ALA A 72 -7.12 -4.92 8.66
N LEU A 73 -6.63 -5.81 7.80
CA LEU A 73 -5.35 -5.64 7.13
C LEU A 73 -5.34 -4.42 6.21
N LYS A 74 -6.42 -4.22 5.47
CA LYS A 74 -6.55 -3.03 4.61
C LYS A 74 -6.47 -1.75 5.42
N ARG A 75 -7.17 -1.69 6.56
CA ARG A 75 -7.14 -0.52 7.44
C ARG A 75 -5.74 -0.25 7.98
N VAL A 76 -5.05 -1.31 8.38
CA VAL A 76 -3.68 -1.19 8.90
C VAL A 76 -2.76 -0.57 7.85
N VAL A 77 -2.79 -1.08 6.63
CA VAL A 77 -1.93 -0.59 5.56
C VAL A 77 -2.31 0.83 5.15
N ARG A 78 -3.60 1.12 5.05
CA ARG A 78 -4.08 2.48 4.73
C ARG A 78 -3.62 3.48 5.78
N GLU A 79 -3.70 3.12 7.05
CA GLU A 79 -3.27 4.00 8.14
C GLU A 79 -1.76 4.23 8.12
N ALA A 80 -0.99 3.17 7.86
CA ALA A 80 0.45 3.29 7.71
C ALA A 80 0.82 4.21 6.54
N PHE A 81 0.15 4.04 5.41
CA PHE A 81 0.36 4.88 4.23
C PHE A 81 -0.05 6.33 4.50
N ARG A 82 -1.21 6.53 5.10
CA ARG A 82 -1.71 7.87 5.44
C ARG A 82 -0.68 8.64 6.28
N SER A 83 -0.07 7.96 7.24
CA SER A 83 0.87 8.59 8.17
C SER A 83 2.15 9.09 7.49
N CYS A 84 2.53 8.51 6.37
CA CYS A 84 3.80 8.82 5.72
C CYS A 84 3.68 9.23 4.24
N ARG A 85 2.48 9.30 3.68
CA ARG A 85 2.31 9.50 2.24
C ARG A 85 2.94 10.78 1.70
N LEU A 86 2.97 11.82 2.51
CA LEU A 86 3.55 13.10 2.09
C LEU A 86 5.09 13.05 2.03
N SER A 87 5.69 12.06 2.69
CA SER A 87 7.14 11.84 2.67
C SER A 87 7.56 10.85 1.58
N LEU A 88 6.60 10.17 0.95
CA LEU A 88 6.90 9.17 -0.07
C LEU A 88 7.11 9.82 -1.44
N PRO A 89 8.06 9.31 -2.23
CA PRO A 89 8.18 9.73 -3.62
C PRO A 89 6.88 9.51 -4.39
N ALA A 90 6.60 10.36 -5.35
CA ALA A 90 5.43 10.22 -6.20
C ALA A 90 5.55 8.93 -7.02
N ALA A 91 4.72 7.96 -6.71
CA ALA A 91 4.72 6.65 -7.36
C ALA A 91 3.38 5.97 -7.07
N ASP A 92 3.08 4.94 -7.85
CA ASP A 92 1.96 4.06 -7.58
C ASP A 92 2.46 2.88 -6.77
N TYR A 93 2.01 2.78 -5.53
CA TYR A 93 2.39 1.73 -4.60
C TYR A 93 1.29 0.69 -4.51
N VAL A 94 1.65 -0.58 -4.60
CA VAL A 94 0.72 -1.68 -4.39
C VAL A 94 1.24 -2.55 -3.27
N VAL A 95 0.42 -2.74 -2.24
CA VAL A 95 0.69 -3.68 -1.15
C VAL A 95 -0.21 -4.89 -1.37
N ARG A 96 0.39 -6.04 -1.55
CA ARG A 96 -0.35 -7.29 -1.70
C ARG A 96 -0.01 -8.26 -0.58
N LEU A 97 -1.02 -9.00 -0.13
CA LEU A 97 -0.84 -10.03 0.86
C LEU A 97 -0.10 -11.21 0.20
N ASN A 98 0.98 -11.64 0.83
CA ASN A 98 1.91 -12.61 0.27
C ASN A 98 1.87 -13.96 0.98
N LYS A 99 1.16 -14.06 2.08
CA LYS A 99 1.15 -15.26 2.91
C LYS A 99 -0.26 -15.51 3.43
N ARG A 100 -0.63 -16.79 3.50
CA ARG A 100 -1.89 -17.19 4.11
C ARG A 100 -1.89 -16.83 5.60
N ILE A 101 -2.95 -16.17 6.03
CA ILE A 101 -3.12 -15.81 7.43
C ILE A 101 -3.67 -17.01 8.18
N GLU A 102 -2.89 -17.48 9.13
CA GLU A 102 -3.30 -18.56 10.01
C GLU A 102 -4.08 -18.03 11.20
N SER A 103 -4.63 -18.94 12.01
CA SER A 103 -5.41 -18.59 13.19
C SER A 103 -4.54 -17.87 14.22
N VAL A 104 -4.60 -16.56 14.20
CA VAL A 104 -3.95 -15.71 15.21
C VAL A 104 -4.98 -14.71 15.70
N SER A 105 -4.76 -14.16 16.88
CA SER A 105 -5.66 -13.12 17.37
C SER A 105 -5.60 -11.92 16.43
N LEU A 106 -6.74 -11.29 16.21
CA LEU A 106 -6.80 -10.14 15.32
C LEU A 106 -5.95 -8.98 15.84
N THR A 107 -5.88 -8.81 17.15
CA THR A 107 -5.04 -7.79 17.78
C THR A 107 -3.56 -8.01 17.48
N ALA A 108 -3.06 -9.24 17.67
CA ALA A 108 -1.68 -9.57 17.38
C ALA A 108 -1.35 -9.41 15.91
N LEU A 109 -2.28 -9.83 15.03
CA LEU A 109 -2.12 -9.68 13.58
C LEU A 109 -2.02 -8.22 13.19
N LYS A 110 -2.89 -7.36 13.71
CA LYS A 110 -2.87 -5.93 13.41
C LYS A 110 -1.54 -5.28 13.82
N GLN A 111 -1.01 -5.63 14.98
CA GLN A 111 0.27 -5.09 15.45
C GLN A 111 1.41 -5.52 14.54
N ALA A 112 1.50 -6.79 14.22
CA ALA A 112 2.55 -7.31 13.35
C ALA A 112 2.45 -6.71 11.94
N ALA A 113 1.24 -6.62 11.40
CA ALA A 113 0.99 -6.05 10.08
C ALA A 113 1.36 -4.57 10.05
N ARG A 114 1.05 -3.80 11.10
CA ARG A 114 1.39 -2.38 11.16
C ARG A 114 2.89 -2.18 11.18
N GLN A 115 3.60 -2.96 11.98
CA GLN A 115 5.06 -2.87 12.03
C GLN A 115 5.69 -3.16 10.67
N GLU A 116 5.21 -4.18 9.99
CA GLU A 116 5.72 -4.53 8.66
C GLU A 116 5.39 -3.47 7.63
N ALA A 117 4.16 -2.97 7.61
CA ALA A 117 3.75 -1.92 6.67
C ALA A 117 4.58 -0.64 6.88
N ASP A 118 4.77 -0.23 8.13
CA ASP A 118 5.60 0.93 8.45
C ASP A 118 7.03 0.75 7.96
N ALA A 119 7.61 -0.42 8.17
CA ALA A 119 8.97 -0.72 7.71
C ALA A 119 9.07 -0.69 6.18
N HIS A 120 8.06 -1.22 5.49
CA HIS A 120 8.02 -1.20 4.02
C HIS A 120 7.97 0.22 3.48
N PHE A 121 7.15 1.09 4.07
CA PHE A 121 7.05 2.48 3.62
C PHE A 121 8.30 3.29 3.97
N VAL A 122 8.95 3.01 5.10
CA VAL A 122 10.25 3.62 5.41
C VAL A 122 11.26 3.26 4.31
N LYS A 123 11.30 2.01 3.90
CA LYS A 123 12.19 1.57 2.84
C LYS A 123 11.85 2.26 1.52
N ALA A 124 10.59 2.43 1.21
CA ALA A 124 10.14 3.15 0.01
C ALA A 124 10.60 4.61 0.03
N SER A 125 10.59 5.25 1.18
CA SER A 125 10.98 6.66 1.31
C SER A 125 12.48 6.86 1.14
N GLN A 126 13.26 5.81 1.27
CA GLN A 126 14.73 5.86 1.14
C GLN A 126 15.23 5.53 -0.27
N CYS A 127 14.33 5.18 -1.16
CA CYS A 127 14.69 4.80 -2.54
C CYS A 127 14.85 6.00 -3.45
#